data_f213f8ed2e9a46eda37e12f99eea8980
#
_entry.id   f213f8ed2e9a46eda37e12f99eea8980
#
_cell.length_a   1.000
_cell.length_b   1.000
_cell.length_c   1.000
_cell.angle_alpha   90.00
_cell.angle_beta   90.00
_cell.angle_gamma   90.00
#
_symmetry.space_group_name_H-M   'P 1'
#
loop_
_entity.id
_entity.type
_entity.pdbx_description
1 polymer ?
#
loop_
_entity_poly.entity_id
_entity_poly.type
_entity_poly.pdbx_seq_one_letter_code
_entity_poly.pdbx_strand_id
1 'polypeptide(L)'
;MKLLIFITISILYMNFKINTPQEYKAACKASIDEPDIFWSKIAKQFEWSSPWESVCEFDMERADFKWFRGAKTNITINCIDRHLKDKSAHTALIFEPNSPKEEAQHISYKSL
;
A
#
# COMPACT_ATOMS: atom_id res chain seq x y z
N MET A 1 -15.90 -36.98 -20.16
CA MET A 1 -16.51 -35.88 -19.38
C MET A 1 -15.36 -35.16 -18.71
N LYS A 2 -14.87 -34.05 -19.33
CA LYS A 2 -13.74 -33.26 -18.79
C LYS A 2 -14.32 -32.18 -17.86
N LEU A 3 -14.05 -32.29 -16.58
CA LEU A 3 -14.37 -31.30 -15.57
C LEU A 3 -13.43 -30.11 -15.73
N LEU A 4 -13.89 -29.02 -16.34
CA LEU A 4 -13.17 -27.76 -16.38
C LEU A 4 -13.28 -27.13 -14.97
N ILE A 5 -12.23 -27.23 -14.19
CA ILE A 5 -12.06 -26.47 -12.96
C ILE A 5 -11.66 -25.06 -13.39
N PHE A 6 -12.63 -24.13 -13.44
CA PHE A 6 -12.35 -22.70 -13.47
C PHE A 6 -11.75 -22.32 -12.10
N ILE A 7 -10.42 -22.29 -12.03
CA ILE A 7 -9.75 -21.60 -10.95
C ILE A 7 -9.92 -20.12 -11.24
N THR A 8 -10.97 -19.54 -10.66
CA THR A 8 -11.10 -18.10 -10.55
C THR A 8 -9.99 -17.65 -9.61
N ILE A 9 -8.86 -17.22 -10.19
CA ILE A 9 -7.85 -16.47 -9.44
C ILE A 9 -8.52 -15.13 -9.12
N SER A 10 -9.28 -15.11 -8.04
CA SER A 10 -9.57 -13.88 -7.31
C SER A 10 -8.21 -13.36 -6.89
N ILE A 11 -7.70 -12.37 -7.63
CA ILE A 11 -6.66 -11.48 -7.13
C ILE A 11 -7.28 -10.81 -5.92
N LEU A 12 -7.12 -11.44 -4.78
CA LEU A 12 -7.43 -10.85 -3.49
C LEU A 12 -6.46 -9.68 -3.33
N TYR A 13 -6.89 -8.50 -3.76
CA TYR A 13 -6.40 -7.27 -3.17
C TYR A 13 -6.73 -7.39 -1.69
N MET A 14 -5.76 -7.86 -0.91
CA MET A 14 -5.91 -7.91 0.54
C MET A 14 -5.87 -6.47 1.03
N ASN A 15 -7.03 -5.81 0.96
CA ASN A 15 -7.26 -4.59 1.70
C ASN A 15 -7.00 -4.95 3.17
N PHE A 16 -5.86 -4.47 3.70
CA PHE A 16 -5.59 -4.53 5.12
C PHE A 16 -6.58 -3.59 5.80
N LYS A 17 -7.74 -4.15 6.11
CA LYS A 17 -8.85 -3.41 6.70
C LYS A 17 -9.12 -3.95 8.08
N ILE A 18 -9.03 -3.08 9.05
CA ILE A 18 -9.36 -3.37 10.46
C ILE A 18 -10.73 -2.75 10.72
N ASN A 19 -11.71 -3.59 11.04
CA ASN A 19 -13.10 -3.15 11.25
C ASN A 19 -13.54 -3.29 12.72
N THR A 20 -12.82 -4.06 13.52
CA THR A 20 -13.19 -4.32 14.91
C THR A 20 -12.00 -4.13 15.85
N PRO A 21 -12.25 -3.81 17.15
CA PRO A 21 -11.20 -3.74 18.16
C PRO A 21 -10.43 -5.06 18.34
N GLN A 22 -11.07 -6.18 18.11
CA GLN A 22 -10.47 -7.51 18.19
C GLN A 22 -9.46 -7.73 17.07
N GLU A 23 -9.83 -7.38 15.82
CA GLU A 23 -8.92 -7.41 14.67
C GLU A 23 -7.73 -6.48 14.87
N TYR A 24 -7.94 -5.29 15.44
CA TYR A 24 -6.85 -4.38 15.78
C TYR A 24 -5.85 -5.01 16.76
N LYS A 25 -6.34 -5.59 17.87
CA LYS A 25 -5.50 -6.25 18.87
C LYS A 25 -4.72 -7.42 18.26
N ALA A 26 -5.37 -8.22 17.41
CA ALA A 26 -4.72 -9.33 16.72
C ALA A 26 -3.64 -8.84 15.74
N ALA A 27 -3.90 -7.78 14.98
CA ALA A 27 -2.94 -7.19 14.08
C ALA A 27 -1.74 -6.60 14.82
N CYS A 28 -1.96 -5.86 15.91
CA CYS A 28 -0.90 -5.35 16.77
C CYS A 28 -0.03 -6.48 17.32
N LYS A 29 -0.65 -7.55 17.82
CA LYS A 29 0.10 -8.70 18.32
C LYS A 29 0.94 -9.34 17.22
N ALA A 30 0.37 -9.61 16.06
CA ALA A 30 1.08 -10.21 14.93
C ALA A 30 2.24 -9.33 14.42
N SER A 31 2.08 -7.99 14.43
CA SER A 31 3.14 -7.06 14.01
C SER A 31 4.35 -7.03 14.94
N ILE A 32 4.17 -7.47 16.19
CA ILE A 32 5.23 -7.55 17.21
C ILE A 32 5.84 -8.94 17.25
N ASP A 33 5.01 -9.99 17.25
CA ASP A 33 5.45 -11.38 17.40
C ASP A 33 6.16 -11.89 16.14
N GLU A 34 5.65 -11.51 14.95
CA GLU A 34 6.13 -11.98 13.64
C GLU A 34 6.28 -10.80 12.65
N PRO A 35 7.15 -9.82 12.96
CA PRO A 35 7.25 -8.57 12.19
C PRO A 35 7.58 -8.81 10.71
N ASP A 36 8.46 -9.74 10.39
CA ASP A 36 8.85 -10.01 9.02
C ASP A 36 7.69 -10.54 8.17
N ILE A 37 6.91 -11.46 8.73
CA ILE A 37 5.73 -12.03 8.06
C ILE A 37 4.66 -10.96 7.90
N PHE A 38 4.35 -10.25 8.97
CA PHE A 38 3.30 -9.24 9.00
C PHE A 38 3.58 -8.10 8.02
N TRP A 39 4.76 -7.48 8.12
CA TRP A 39 5.09 -6.33 7.29
C TRP A 39 5.41 -6.69 5.84
N SER A 40 5.96 -7.89 5.56
CA SER A 40 6.09 -8.41 4.18
C SER A 40 4.73 -8.50 3.48
N LYS A 41 3.72 -8.99 4.20
CA LYS A 41 2.37 -9.12 3.66
C LYS A 41 1.77 -7.77 3.28
N ILE A 42 1.99 -6.74 4.09
CA ILE A 42 1.56 -5.38 3.80
C ILE A 42 2.37 -4.79 2.65
N ALA A 43 3.69 -4.92 2.68
CA ALA A 43 4.59 -4.37 1.69
C ALA A 43 4.36 -4.93 0.28
N LYS A 44 3.94 -6.18 0.15
CA LYS A 44 3.57 -6.80 -1.14
C LYS A 44 2.37 -6.14 -1.85
N GLN A 45 1.64 -5.25 -1.18
CA GLN A 45 0.57 -4.46 -1.81
C GLN A 45 1.09 -3.25 -2.58
N PHE A 46 2.37 -2.92 -2.42
CA PHE A 46 3.03 -1.81 -3.09
C PHE A 46 3.95 -2.31 -4.20
N GLU A 47 4.20 -1.43 -5.16
CA GLU A 47 5.14 -1.67 -6.24
C GLU A 47 6.55 -1.29 -5.80
N TRP A 48 7.49 -2.21 -5.99
CA TRP A 48 8.90 -2.05 -5.66
C TRP A 48 9.74 -2.22 -6.91
N SER A 49 10.63 -1.29 -7.20
CA SER A 49 11.60 -1.42 -8.29
C SER A 49 12.74 -2.39 -7.95
N SER A 50 12.99 -2.60 -6.66
CA SER A 50 13.88 -3.62 -6.14
C SER A 50 13.27 -4.21 -4.87
N PRO A 51 13.16 -5.54 -4.75
CA PRO A 51 12.64 -6.18 -3.55
C PRO A 51 13.60 -5.98 -2.37
N TRP A 52 13.11 -6.24 -1.17
CA TRP A 52 13.92 -6.19 0.07
C TRP A 52 14.67 -7.50 0.30
N GLU A 53 15.81 -7.39 0.97
CA GLU A 53 16.61 -8.51 1.48
C GLU A 53 16.11 -8.94 2.86
N SER A 54 15.80 -7.95 3.71
CA SER A 54 15.24 -8.13 5.05
C SER A 54 14.17 -7.09 5.31
N VAL A 55 13.14 -7.45 6.09
CA VAL A 55 12.01 -6.56 6.39
C VAL A 55 12.34 -5.61 7.53
N CYS A 56 12.82 -6.14 8.64
CA CYS A 56 13.14 -5.35 9.82
C CYS A 56 14.45 -5.87 10.46
N GLU A 57 15.40 -4.99 10.60
CA GLU A 57 16.62 -5.23 11.38
C GLU A 57 16.72 -4.15 12.44
N PHE A 58 16.98 -4.53 13.67
CA PHE A 58 17.16 -3.55 14.74
C PHE A 58 18.23 -3.98 15.75
N ASP A 59 18.96 -2.98 16.23
CA ASP A 59 19.91 -3.09 17.33
C ASP A 59 19.53 -2.03 18.37
N MET A 60 18.97 -2.47 19.49
CA MET A 60 18.51 -1.56 20.55
C MET A 60 19.65 -0.87 21.27
N GLU A 61 20.85 -1.50 21.36
CA GLU A 61 22.02 -0.93 22.03
C GLU A 61 22.60 0.24 21.23
N ARG A 62 22.55 0.12 19.89
CA ARG A 62 23.09 1.12 18.96
C ARG A 62 22.02 2.09 18.44
N ALA A 63 20.75 1.85 18.78
CA ALA A 63 19.61 2.56 18.22
C ALA A 63 19.61 2.54 16.67
N ASP A 64 20.04 1.42 16.07
CA ASP A 64 20.06 1.22 14.62
C ASP A 64 18.82 0.43 14.19
N PHE A 65 17.98 1.07 13.36
CA PHE A 65 16.74 0.50 12.85
C PHE A 65 16.74 0.58 11.33
N LYS A 66 16.57 -0.57 10.67
CA LYS A 66 16.50 -0.65 9.20
C LYS A 66 15.24 -1.38 8.79
N TRP A 67 14.45 -0.73 7.97
CA TRP A 67 13.26 -1.29 7.37
C TRP A 67 13.47 -1.54 5.88
N PHE A 68 13.04 -2.71 5.40
CA PHE A 68 13.07 -3.10 3.99
C PHE A 68 14.44 -2.87 3.36
N ARG A 69 15.49 -3.43 4.00
CA ARG A 69 16.87 -3.24 3.55
C ARG A 69 17.06 -3.69 2.10
N GLY A 70 17.75 -2.87 1.30
CA GLY A 70 18.00 -3.11 -0.11
C GLY A 70 16.83 -2.79 -1.03
N ALA A 71 15.63 -2.58 -0.49
CA ALA A 71 14.45 -2.28 -1.30
C ALA A 71 14.49 -0.87 -1.90
N LYS A 72 13.87 -0.75 -3.08
CA LYS A 72 13.66 0.54 -3.74
C LYS A 72 12.22 0.65 -4.21
N THR A 73 11.60 1.77 -3.92
CA THR A 73 10.25 2.09 -4.37
C THR A 73 10.15 3.56 -4.74
N ASN A 74 9.14 3.88 -5.53
CA ASN A 74 8.77 5.26 -5.83
C ASN A 74 7.35 5.50 -5.36
N ILE A 75 7.17 6.50 -4.50
CA ILE A 75 5.85 6.85 -3.97
C ILE A 75 4.90 7.30 -5.07
N THR A 76 5.39 7.99 -6.10
CA THR A 76 4.58 8.45 -7.24
C THR A 76 3.98 7.28 -7.99
N ILE A 77 4.78 6.25 -8.27
CA ILE A 77 4.29 5.02 -8.92
C ILE A 77 3.15 4.41 -8.09
N ASN A 78 3.33 4.34 -6.77
CA ASN A 78 2.34 3.73 -5.88
C ASN A 78 1.08 4.59 -5.68
N CYS A 79 1.20 5.92 -5.65
CA CYS A 79 0.08 6.80 -5.39
C CYS A 79 -0.63 7.30 -6.64
N ILE A 80 0.07 7.37 -7.79
CA ILE A 80 -0.44 7.99 -9.02
C ILE A 80 -0.42 7.00 -10.18
N ASP A 81 0.77 6.59 -10.62
CA ASP A 81 0.95 5.90 -11.90
C ASP A 81 0.18 4.58 -11.99
N ARG A 82 0.20 3.78 -10.92
CA ARG A 82 -0.55 2.51 -10.86
C ARG A 82 -2.06 2.65 -11.05
N HIS A 83 -2.60 3.84 -10.80
CA HIS A 83 -4.03 4.14 -10.96
C HIS A 83 -4.41 4.67 -12.34
N LEU A 84 -3.43 5.02 -13.18
CA LEU A 84 -3.70 5.57 -14.52
C LEU A 84 -4.44 4.59 -15.42
N LYS A 85 -4.21 3.29 -15.25
CA LYS A 85 -4.86 2.26 -16.05
C LYS A 85 -6.38 2.23 -15.84
N ASP A 86 -6.82 2.27 -14.58
CA ASP A 86 -8.20 2.00 -14.21
C ASP A 86 -8.96 3.24 -13.74
N LYS A 87 -8.24 4.29 -13.33
CA LYS A 87 -8.81 5.49 -12.68
C LYS A 87 -8.30 6.81 -13.29
N SER A 88 -7.81 6.79 -14.52
CA SER A 88 -7.20 7.98 -15.14
C SER A 88 -8.09 9.23 -15.12
N ALA A 89 -9.39 9.07 -15.33
CA ALA A 89 -10.37 10.17 -15.33
C ALA A 89 -10.93 10.52 -13.93
N HIS A 90 -10.62 9.71 -12.90
CA HIS A 90 -11.07 10.02 -11.55
C HIS A 90 -10.29 11.19 -10.96
N THR A 91 -10.95 11.96 -10.10
CA THR A 91 -10.29 13.03 -9.35
C THR A 91 -9.24 12.44 -8.41
N ALA A 92 -7.98 12.85 -8.59
CA ALA A 92 -6.86 12.46 -7.76
C ALA A 92 -6.57 13.51 -6.67
N LEU A 93 -6.81 14.78 -6.99
CA LEU A 93 -6.57 15.90 -6.08
C LEU A 93 -7.71 16.90 -6.20
N ILE A 94 -8.15 17.43 -5.06
CA ILE A 94 -9.06 18.56 -4.99
C ILE A 94 -8.29 19.71 -4.37
N PHE A 95 -8.13 20.79 -5.13
CA PHE A 95 -7.58 22.04 -4.64
C PHE A 95 -8.72 22.97 -4.27
N GLU A 96 -8.81 23.31 -3.00
CA GLU A 96 -9.78 24.26 -2.47
C GLU A 96 -9.08 25.61 -2.25
N PRO A 97 -9.43 26.66 -3.01
CA PRO A 97 -8.82 27.97 -2.83
C PRO A 97 -9.24 28.61 -1.50
N ASN A 98 -8.36 29.46 -0.97
CA ASN A 98 -8.66 30.19 0.28
C ASN A 98 -9.69 31.31 0.10
N SER A 99 -9.92 31.76 -1.11
CA SER A 99 -10.91 32.78 -1.43
C SER A 99 -12.27 32.16 -1.70
N PRO A 100 -13.34 32.56 -1.01
CA PRO A 100 -14.70 32.05 -1.26
C PRO A 100 -15.28 32.46 -2.62
N LYS A 101 -14.57 33.29 -3.38
CA LYS A 101 -14.97 33.72 -4.72
C LYS A 101 -14.35 32.86 -5.84
N GLU A 102 -13.44 31.98 -5.48
CA GLU A 102 -12.77 31.09 -6.41
C GLU A 102 -13.38 29.71 -6.31
N GLU A 103 -13.47 29.03 -7.45
CA GLU A 103 -14.03 27.66 -7.49
C GLU A 103 -12.97 26.60 -7.19
N ALA A 104 -13.38 25.53 -6.54
CA ALA A 104 -12.53 24.38 -6.30
C ALA A 104 -12.09 23.73 -7.63
N GLN A 105 -10.84 23.28 -7.69
CA GLN A 105 -10.28 22.59 -8.86
C GLN A 105 -10.19 21.10 -8.61
N HIS A 106 -10.75 20.31 -9.51
CA HIS A 106 -10.67 18.86 -9.48
C HIS A 106 -9.65 18.39 -10.52
N ILE A 107 -8.52 17.87 -10.04
CA ILE A 107 -7.42 17.40 -10.89
C ILE A 107 -7.49 15.88 -10.98
N SER A 108 -7.58 15.36 -12.20
CA SER A 108 -7.63 13.91 -12.42
C SER A 108 -6.25 13.25 -12.28
N TYR A 109 -6.22 11.91 -12.07
CA TYR A 109 -4.96 11.14 -12.10
C TYR A 109 -4.18 11.36 -13.40
N LYS A 110 -4.87 11.51 -14.53
CA LYS A 110 -4.23 11.77 -15.83
C LYS A 110 -3.59 13.15 -15.93
N SER A 111 -4.14 14.14 -15.21
CA SER A 111 -3.68 15.53 -15.28
C SER A 111 -2.62 15.85 -14.22
N LEU A 112 -2.46 14.98 -13.23
CA LEU A 112 -1.49 15.10 -12.15
C LEU A 112 -0.11 14.59 -12.58
#